data_61f9d34317705fe313a70311c64f3315
#
_entry.id   61f9d34317705fe313a70311c64f3315
#
_cell.length_a   1.000
_cell.length_b   1.000
_cell.length_c   1.000
_cell.angle_alpha   90.00
_cell.angle_beta   90.00
_cell.angle_gamma   90.00
#
_symmetry.space_group_name_H-M   'P 1'
#
loop_
_entity.id
_entity.type
_entity.pdbx_description
1 polymer ?
#
loop_
_entity_poly.entity_id
_entity_poly.type
_entity_poly.pdbx_seq_one_letter_code
_entity_poly.pdbx_strand_id
1 'polypeptide(L)'
;MNKAKFSLCVLTLGLATLAFVANAQTTLQAASTPVAIARTADTYSSAVATEWMSLALLLTQQTPGFSPPVASRALAYLSLALYESTVPGMPGYTTLAGQLNELSSLPLTQPDEPLHWPTVANASMAMMTRMMYSNATPENKGRIDQLERLLHLKYGQDFDPNTYTPEVINRSDSFGKLMAMAIMTWARTDGGHEAWGPLRRNRANYVPPSGAGRWTATPPAFAKPLLPYWGENRTFALKTAQECAAPPPPEYSEEPSSAFYKSAQEVYTISKAATQEQRQFALYWTDDPGKTPTPAGHWVFIANDLLKTRKANLADAAVTHARLNIAMADAFTAGWATKYSVNLLRPVTYVQGSFDSNWVPTLMTTPPFPEYPSGHSVQSSAAAGVLEPIFGANTTFTDNTHNDRGWGPRTFPSFSAAANEAALSRLYAGIHFRFGVEGGQVQGRCVAAKVLALKFKTN
;
A
#
# COMPACT_ATOMS: atom_id res chain seq x y z
N MET A 1 53.56 57.49 27.49
CA MET A 1 54.17 58.83 27.39
C MET A 1 53.49 59.59 26.25
N ASN A 2 52.96 60.77 26.63
CA ASN A 2 52.54 61.94 25.85
C ASN A 2 51.29 61.80 25.01
N LYS A 3 50.13 62.33 25.48
CA LYS A 3 49.70 63.77 25.64
C LYS A 3 49.89 64.55 24.32
N ALA A 4 48.97 65.18 23.72
CA ALA A 4 47.90 66.15 24.05
C ALA A 4 47.59 66.87 22.70
N LYS A 5 46.63 67.58 22.45
CA LYS A 5 45.73 68.58 23.00
C LYS A 5 44.89 69.17 21.86
N PHE A 6 43.66 69.39 22.12
CA PHE A 6 42.84 70.61 21.92
C PHE A 6 43.17 71.58 20.77
N SER A 7 42.15 71.93 19.97
CA SER A 7 41.73 73.32 19.89
C SER A 7 40.34 73.48 19.29
N LEU A 8 39.55 74.26 19.98
CA LEU A 8 38.22 74.78 19.74
C LEU A 8 38.32 76.08 18.92
N CYS A 9 37.49 76.34 17.97
CA CYS A 9 37.18 77.69 17.55
C CYS A 9 35.72 77.84 17.10
N VAL A 10 35.15 78.88 17.52
CA VAL A 10 33.74 79.24 17.64
C VAL A 10 33.37 80.27 16.54
N LEU A 11 32.03 80.33 16.20
CA LEU A 11 31.18 81.38 15.64
C LEU A 11 31.46 81.91 14.23
N THR A 12 30.42 81.92 13.38
CA THR A 12 29.53 83.15 13.29
C THR A 12 28.26 82.85 12.46
N LEU A 13 27.22 83.51 12.85
CA LEU A 13 25.85 83.61 12.27
C LEU A 13 25.84 84.15 10.82
N GLY A 14 24.91 83.64 10.06
CA GLY A 14 24.41 84.29 8.82
C GLY A 14 23.00 83.83 8.50
N LEU A 15 22.03 84.68 8.82
CA LEU A 15 20.66 84.62 8.33
C LEU A 15 20.62 84.89 6.83
N ALA A 16 19.91 84.13 6.04
CA ALA A 16 19.14 84.65 4.88
C ALA A 16 18.22 83.57 4.25
N THR A 17 16.93 83.93 4.21
CA THR A 17 15.88 83.76 3.19
C THR A 17 15.34 82.36 2.91
N LEU A 18 14.06 82.24 3.24
CA LEU A 18 13.09 81.24 2.82
C LEU A 18 13.01 81.16 1.27
N ALA A 19 13.10 79.99 0.75
CA ALA A 19 12.52 79.66 -0.55
C ALA A 19 11.72 78.33 -0.37
N PHE A 20 10.39 78.43 -0.53
CA PHE A 20 9.47 77.31 -0.60
C PHE A 20 9.80 76.51 -1.86
N VAL A 21 10.29 75.32 -1.68
CA VAL A 21 10.29 74.28 -2.73
C VAL A 21 9.28 73.22 -2.28
N ALA A 22 8.13 73.15 -2.96
CA ALA A 22 7.15 72.11 -2.84
C ALA A 22 7.80 70.79 -3.32
N ASN A 23 8.18 69.94 -2.38
CA ASN A 23 8.56 68.53 -2.65
C ASN A 23 7.29 67.73 -2.94
N ALA A 24 7.02 67.47 -4.21
CA ALA A 24 6.08 66.40 -4.61
C ALA A 24 6.68 65.07 -4.19
N GLN A 25 6.26 64.53 -3.04
CA GLN A 25 6.47 63.14 -2.69
C GLN A 25 5.65 62.27 -3.63
N THR A 26 6.24 61.82 -4.71
CA THR A 26 5.77 60.67 -5.48
C THR A 26 5.95 59.45 -4.60
N THR A 27 4.91 59.08 -3.86
CA THR A 27 4.80 57.76 -3.27
C THR A 27 4.80 56.73 -4.42
N LEU A 28 5.94 56.16 -4.71
CA LEU A 28 6.02 54.90 -5.47
C LEU A 28 5.30 53.86 -4.61
N GLN A 29 3.99 53.70 -4.84
CA GLN A 29 3.26 52.53 -4.43
C GLN A 29 3.89 51.36 -5.17
N ALA A 30 4.75 50.61 -4.47
CA ALA A 30 5.23 49.33 -4.97
C ALA A 30 3.96 48.52 -5.27
N ALA A 31 3.69 48.32 -6.57
CA ALA A 31 2.67 47.39 -6.97
C ALA A 31 3.06 46.05 -6.33
N SER A 32 2.28 45.64 -5.33
CA SER A 32 2.41 44.28 -4.80
C SER A 32 2.12 43.35 -5.96
N THR A 33 3.17 42.72 -6.49
CA THR A 33 3.02 41.61 -7.43
C THR A 33 2.05 40.63 -6.78
N PRO A 34 0.95 40.24 -7.44
CA PRO A 34 0.04 39.26 -6.85
C PRO A 34 0.86 38.06 -6.47
N VAL A 35 0.85 37.67 -5.20
CA VAL A 35 1.44 36.42 -4.75
C VAL A 35 0.73 35.32 -5.53
N ALA A 36 1.44 34.69 -6.46
CA ALA A 36 0.87 33.64 -7.27
C ALA A 36 0.42 32.52 -6.32
N ILE A 37 -0.88 32.23 -6.34
CA ILE A 37 -1.48 31.22 -5.46
C ILE A 37 -0.92 29.85 -5.86
N ALA A 38 -0.22 29.20 -4.95
CA ALA A 38 0.29 27.84 -5.17
C ALA A 38 -0.89 26.88 -5.45
N ARG A 39 -0.74 26.08 -6.50
CA ARG A 39 -1.75 25.10 -6.90
C ARG A 39 -1.88 24.01 -5.84
N THR A 40 -3.08 23.51 -5.61
CA THR A 40 -3.39 22.39 -4.72
C THR A 40 -3.11 21.04 -5.39
N ALA A 41 -2.97 19.97 -4.61
CA ALA A 41 -2.60 18.64 -5.11
C ALA A 41 -3.65 18.05 -6.07
N ASP A 42 -4.92 18.37 -5.89
CA ASP A 42 -6.04 17.95 -6.74
C ASP A 42 -6.06 18.60 -8.14
N THR A 43 -5.22 19.61 -8.38
CA THR A 43 -5.06 20.24 -9.70
C THR A 43 -4.03 19.53 -10.58
N TYR A 44 -3.26 18.58 -10.04
CA TYR A 44 -2.28 17.80 -10.78
C TYR A 44 -2.81 16.42 -11.12
N SER A 45 -2.34 15.85 -12.24
CA SER A 45 -2.72 14.49 -12.63
C SER A 45 -2.17 13.46 -11.65
N SER A 46 -2.80 12.28 -11.63
CA SER A 46 -2.33 11.12 -10.84
C SER A 46 -1.00 10.52 -11.31
N ALA A 47 -0.42 11.04 -12.39
CA ALA A 47 0.72 10.38 -13.07
C ALA A 47 1.91 10.10 -12.14
N VAL A 48 2.31 11.04 -11.26
CA VAL A 48 3.40 10.79 -10.32
C VAL A 48 3.09 9.59 -9.41
N ALA A 49 1.88 9.49 -8.89
CA ALA A 49 1.47 8.37 -8.03
C ALA A 49 1.41 7.05 -8.80
N THR A 50 0.79 7.05 -9.97
CA THR A 50 0.57 5.82 -10.76
C THR A 50 1.87 5.28 -11.37
N GLU A 51 2.83 6.12 -11.73
CA GLU A 51 4.14 5.68 -12.23
C GLU A 51 4.97 5.05 -11.09
N TRP A 52 5.00 5.67 -9.91
CA TRP A 52 5.67 5.08 -8.74
C TRP A 52 5.04 3.77 -8.31
N MET A 53 3.70 3.66 -8.31
CA MET A 53 3.04 2.39 -7.99
C MET A 53 3.32 1.32 -9.05
N SER A 54 3.37 1.67 -10.34
CA SER A 54 3.78 0.73 -11.40
C SER A 54 5.20 0.20 -11.18
N LEU A 55 6.15 1.07 -10.81
CA LEU A 55 7.50 0.63 -10.47
C LEU A 55 7.51 -0.24 -9.21
N ALA A 56 6.74 0.11 -8.18
CA ALA A 56 6.64 -0.69 -6.96
C ALA A 56 6.13 -2.12 -7.23
N LEU A 57 5.19 -2.28 -8.16
CA LEU A 57 4.72 -3.61 -8.59
C LEU A 57 5.84 -4.42 -9.26
N LEU A 58 6.60 -3.81 -10.16
CA LEU A 58 7.76 -4.45 -10.78
C LEU A 58 8.81 -4.86 -9.74
N LEU A 59 9.13 -3.97 -8.79
CA LEU A 59 10.08 -4.25 -7.71
C LEU A 59 9.58 -5.37 -6.80
N THR A 60 8.29 -5.38 -6.47
CA THR A 60 7.65 -6.45 -5.69
C THR A 60 7.83 -7.81 -6.36
N GLN A 61 7.62 -7.88 -7.68
CA GLN A 61 7.79 -9.10 -8.45
C GLN A 61 9.26 -9.56 -8.51
N GLN A 62 10.19 -8.63 -8.70
CA GLN A 62 11.59 -8.94 -9.02
C GLN A 62 12.51 -8.98 -7.80
N THR A 63 12.07 -8.49 -6.64
CA THR A 63 12.91 -8.47 -5.46
C THR A 63 12.69 -9.72 -4.61
N PRO A 64 13.73 -10.52 -4.33
CA PRO A 64 13.60 -11.74 -3.53
C PRO A 64 13.03 -11.49 -2.13
N GLY A 65 12.17 -12.40 -1.67
CA GLY A 65 11.60 -12.38 -0.32
C GLY A 65 10.29 -11.61 -0.17
N PHE A 66 9.80 -10.99 -1.23
CA PHE A 66 8.50 -10.33 -1.25
C PHE A 66 7.37 -11.37 -1.42
N SER A 67 7.09 -12.10 -0.33
CA SER A 67 5.88 -12.91 -0.20
C SER A 67 4.64 -12.02 -0.08
N PRO A 68 3.40 -12.55 -0.26
CA PRO A 68 2.20 -11.72 -0.21
C PRO A 68 2.07 -10.82 1.01
N PRO A 69 2.32 -11.27 2.26
CA PRO A 69 2.30 -10.39 3.42
C PRO A 69 3.37 -9.30 3.39
N VAL A 70 4.60 -9.63 2.97
CA VAL A 70 5.71 -8.66 2.88
C VAL A 70 5.42 -7.60 1.82
N ALA A 71 4.87 -8.03 0.68
CA ALA A 71 4.46 -7.13 -0.40
C ALA A 71 3.36 -6.16 0.04
N SER A 72 2.30 -6.66 0.69
CA SER A 72 1.19 -5.83 1.17
C SER A 72 1.66 -4.74 2.15
N ARG A 73 2.59 -5.11 3.05
CA ARG A 73 3.21 -4.17 3.98
C ARG A 73 4.00 -3.08 3.26
N ALA A 74 4.84 -3.44 2.31
CA ALA A 74 5.64 -2.48 1.56
C ALA A 74 4.77 -1.49 0.77
N LEU A 75 3.75 -2.00 0.08
CA LEU A 75 2.79 -1.19 -0.68
C LEU A 75 1.99 -0.25 0.24
N ALA A 76 1.63 -0.69 1.46
CA ALA A 76 0.94 0.16 2.43
C ALA A 76 1.80 1.34 2.88
N TYR A 77 3.06 1.10 3.23
CA TYR A 77 3.96 2.18 3.65
C TYR A 77 4.32 3.14 2.51
N LEU A 78 4.46 2.65 1.26
CA LEU A 78 4.59 3.50 0.09
C LEU A 78 3.36 4.41 -0.09
N SER A 79 2.17 3.83 0.01
CA SER A 79 0.92 4.58 -0.13
C SER A 79 0.71 5.61 0.97
N LEU A 80 1.12 5.30 2.20
CA LEU A 80 1.08 6.24 3.31
C LEU A 80 2.08 7.38 3.13
N ALA A 81 3.30 7.08 2.66
CA ALA A 81 4.28 8.12 2.34
C ALA A 81 3.76 9.07 1.25
N LEU A 82 3.08 8.53 0.22
CA LEU A 82 2.42 9.33 -0.80
C LEU A 82 1.31 10.20 -0.20
N TYR A 83 0.38 9.59 0.56
CA TYR A 83 -0.77 10.31 1.12
C TYR A 83 -0.35 11.39 2.10
N GLU A 84 0.44 11.06 3.10
CA GLU A 84 0.85 11.99 4.16
C GLU A 84 1.74 13.12 3.64
N SER A 85 2.54 12.86 2.59
CA SER A 85 3.34 13.92 1.97
C SER A 85 2.50 14.89 1.14
N THR A 86 1.36 14.46 0.60
CA THR A 86 0.52 15.28 -0.27
C THR A 86 -0.70 15.88 0.43
N VAL A 87 -1.17 15.29 1.54
CA VAL A 87 -2.39 15.73 2.23
C VAL A 87 -2.38 17.21 2.65
N PRO A 88 -1.25 17.87 3.00
CA PRO A 88 -1.27 19.29 3.29
C PRO A 88 -1.69 20.18 2.10
N GLY A 89 -1.52 19.65 0.88
CA GLY A 89 -1.97 20.29 -0.36
C GLY A 89 -3.35 19.83 -0.86
N MET A 90 -4.09 19.07 -0.07
CA MET A 90 -5.39 18.51 -0.46
C MET A 90 -6.52 19.18 0.32
N PRO A 91 -7.20 20.19 -0.24
CA PRO A 91 -8.28 20.90 0.46
C PRO A 91 -9.39 19.96 0.96
N GLY A 92 -9.76 20.07 2.23
CA GLY A 92 -10.81 19.23 2.84
C GLY A 92 -10.36 17.80 3.20
N TYR A 93 -9.07 17.49 3.12
CA TYR A 93 -8.51 16.23 3.59
C TYR A 93 -7.68 16.42 4.87
N THR A 94 -7.49 15.35 5.62
CA THR A 94 -6.76 15.37 6.89
C THR A 94 -5.78 14.21 6.99
N THR A 95 -4.74 14.41 7.79
CA THR A 95 -3.74 13.39 8.09
C THR A 95 -4.35 12.16 8.79
N LEU A 96 -3.75 11.00 8.59
CA LEU A 96 -4.05 9.78 9.35
C LEU A 96 -3.22 9.67 10.63
N ALA A 97 -2.32 10.61 10.91
CA ALA A 97 -1.66 10.71 12.22
C ALA A 97 -2.72 10.87 13.33
N GLY A 98 -2.56 10.10 14.41
CA GLY A 98 -3.56 10.00 15.48
C GLY A 98 -4.73 9.07 15.18
N GLN A 99 -4.85 8.53 13.95
CA GLN A 99 -5.87 7.57 13.56
C GLN A 99 -5.32 6.16 13.32
N LEU A 100 -4.08 6.06 12.85
CA LEU A 100 -3.37 4.79 12.70
C LEU A 100 -2.60 4.45 13.98
N ASN A 101 -2.47 3.17 14.27
CA ASN A 101 -1.82 2.67 15.48
C ASN A 101 -0.40 3.21 15.62
N GLU A 102 -0.11 3.85 16.76
CA GLU A 102 1.21 4.40 17.10
C GLU A 102 1.76 5.45 16.12
N LEU A 103 0.97 5.96 15.19
CA LEU A 103 1.33 7.11 14.35
C LEU A 103 0.78 8.39 14.98
N SER A 104 1.53 8.98 15.91
CA SER A 104 1.06 10.11 16.71
C SER A 104 1.27 11.47 16.06
N SER A 105 2.37 11.65 15.31
CA SER A 105 2.72 12.93 14.69
C SER A 105 3.57 12.74 13.44
N LEU A 106 3.47 13.68 12.52
CA LEU A 106 4.21 13.75 11.27
C LEU A 106 4.74 15.15 11.04
N PRO A 107 5.74 15.34 10.16
CA PRO A 107 6.21 16.67 9.76
C PRO A 107 5.08 17.55 9.23
N LEU A 108 5.09 18.81 9.60
CA LEU A 108 4.11 19.80 9.16
C LEU A 108 4.72 20.76 8.13
N THR A 109 3.89 21.27 7.24
CA THR A 109 4.23 22.37 6.35
C THR A 109 4.12 23.71 7.08
N GLN A 110 4.87 24.72 6.62
CA GLN A 110 4.69 26.08 7.09
C GLN A 110 3.54 26.74 6.29
N PRO A 111 2.61 27.45 6.92
CA PRO A 111 1.41 27.99 6.27
C PRO A 111 1.69 28.90 5.07
N ASP A 112 2.76 29.71 5.15
CA ASP A 112 3.09 30.72 4.14
C ASP A 112 4.17 30.26 3.15
N GLU A 113 4.55 28.98 3.19
CA GLU A 113 5.57 28.42 2.33
C GLU A 113 4.97 27.53 1.24
N PRO A 114 4.86 28.00 0.00
CA PRO A 114 4.29 27.21 -1.08
C PRO A 114 5.14 25.97 -1.37
N LEU A 115 4.46 24.87 -1.72
CA LEU A 115 5.08 23.60 -2.14
C LEU A 115 4.55 23.20 -3.52
N HIS A 116 5.42 22.53 -4.30
CA HIS A 116 5.06 21.93 -5.57
C HIS A 116 4.73 20.45 -5.34
N TRP A 117 3.47 20.08 -5.30
CA TRP A 117 2.98 18.78 -4.85
C TRP A 117 3.47 17.60 -5.67
N PRO A 118 3.63 17.68 -7.01
CA PRO A 118 4.27 16.60 -7.77
C PRO A 118 5.73 16.36 -7.36
N THR A 119 6.50 17.41 -7.03
CA THR A 119 7.88 17.27 -6.52
C THR A 119 7.87 16.64 -5.12
N VAL A 120 6.98 17.05 -4.23
CA VAL A 120 6.80 16.44 -2.90
C VAL A 120 6.51 14.95 -3.04
N ALA A 121 5.52 14.58 -3.85
CA ALA A 121 5.14 13.20 -4.09
C ALA A 121 6.29 12.37 -4.69
N ASN A 122 6.99 12.94 -5.70
CA ASN A 122 8.11 12.27 -6.34
C ASN A 122 9.25 11.98 -5.35
N ALA A 123 9.66 12.96 -4.56
CA ALA A 123 10.72 12.83 -3.58
C ALA A 123 10.37 11.84 -2.45
N SER A 124 9.12 11.91 -1.96
CA SER A 124 8.61 11.00 -0.94
C SER A 124 8.60 9.55 -1.45
N MET A 125 8.04 9.32 -2.63
CA MET A 125 7.96 7.99 -3.23
C MET A 125 9.34 7.42 -3.57
N ALA A 126 10.25 8.23 -4.11
CA ALA A 126 11.62 7.81 -4.41
C ALA A 126 12.36 7.35 -3.14
N MET A 127 12.33 8.16 -2.09
CA MET A 127 12.96 7.85 -0.81
C MET A 127 12.36 6.59 -0.18
N MET A 128 11.02 6.52 -0.10
CA MET A 128 10.34 5.37 0.50
C MET A 128 10.58 4.08 -0.28
N THR A 129 10.58 4.14 -1.62
CA THR A 129 10.86 2.98 -2.47
C THR A 129 12.27 2.45 -2.26
N ARG A 130 13.29 3.32 -2.20
CA ARG A 130 14.67 2.89 -1.88
C ARG A 130 14.78 2.17 -0.53
N MET A 131 14.06 2.66 0.48
CA MET A 131 14.08 2.06 1.81
C MET A 131 13.32 0.74 1.86
N MET A 132 12.15 0.65 1.25
CA MET A 132 11.34 -0.58 1.24
C MET A 132 11.95 -1.71 0.42
N TYR A 133 12.61 -1.38 -0.70
CA TYR A 133 13.25 -2.35 -1.59
C TYR A 133 14.78 -2.30 -1.49
N SER A 134 15.31 -2.12 -0.27
CA SER A 134 16.76 -1.98 -0.03
C SER A 134 17.59 -3.19 -0.51
N ASN A 135 16.97 -4.37 -0.59
CA ASN A 135 17.57 -5.60 -1.12
C ASN A 135 17.33 -5.83 -2.63
N ALA A 136 16.77 -4.86 -3.34
CA ALA A 136 16.62 -4.93 -4.80
C ALA A 136 17.98 -4.99 -5.51
N THR A 137 18.00 -5.55 -6.71
CA THR A 137 19.21 -5.63 -7.54
C THR A 137 19.73 -4.23 -7.92
N PRO A 138 21.01 -4.08 -8.26
CA PRO A 138 21.56 -2.80 -8.73
C PRO A 138 20.78 -2.22 -9.93
N GLU A 139 20.32 -3.07 -10.86
CA GLU A 139 19.49 -2.66 -11.99
C GLU A 139 18.17 -2.04 -11.51
N ASN A 140 17.49 -2.71 -10.59
CA ASN A 140 16.21 -2.23 -10.04
C ASN A 140 16.38 -0.96 -9.19
N LYS A 141 17.49 -0.82 -8.47
CA LYS A 141 17.85 0.45 -7.82
C LYS A 141 18.09 1.58 -8.84
N GLY A 142 18.74 1.28 -9.95
CA GLY A 142 18.89 2.21 -11.06
C GLY A 142 17.55 2.66 -11.68
N ARG A 143 16.53 1.77 -11.72
CA ARG A 143 15.18 2.11 -12.18
C ARG A 143 14.49 3.11 -11.24
N ILE A 144 14.71 3.00 -9.93
CA ILE A 144 14.22 3.99 -8.94
C ILE A 144 14.84 5.36 -9.23
N ASP A 145 16.15 5.42 -9.38
CA ASP A 145 16.86 6.68 -9.68
C ASP A 145 16.45 7.28 -11.03
N GLN A 146 16.21 6.43 -12.01
CA GLN A 146 15.75 6.86 -13.33
C GLN A 146 14.34 7.45 -13.28
N LEU A 147 13.40 6.81 -12.59
CA LEU A 147 12.03 7.31 -12.49
C LEU A 147 11.98 8.64 -11.74
N GLU A 148 12.72 8.78 -10.63
CA GLU A 148 12.81 10.03 -9.88
C GLU A 148 13.28 11.18 -10.78
N ARG A 149 14.35 10.96 -11.56
CA ARG A 149 14.88 11.97 -12.51
C ARG A 149 13.90 12.29 -13.64
N LEU A 150 13.25 11.28 -14.23
CA LEU A 150 12.28 11.49 -15.30
C LEU A 150 11.08 12.33 -14.84
N LEU A 151 10.55 12.04 -13.66
CA LEU A 151 9.44 12.80 -13.10
C LEU A 151 9.88 14.21 -12.67
N HIS A 152 11.09 14.36 -12.12
CA HIS A 152 11.64 15.67 -11.82
C HIS A 152 11.75 16.54 -13.10
N LEU A 153 12.25 15.99 -14.19
CA LEU A 153 12.35 16.70 -15.47
C LEU A 153 10.96 16.99 -16.05
N LYS A 154 10.04 16.05 -15.99
CA LYS A 154 8.67 16.22 -16.50
C LYS A 154 7.97 17.38 -15.80
N TYR A 155 7.97 17.39 -14.48
CA TYR A 155 7.31 18.44 -13.71
C TYR A 155 8.12 19.74 -13.65
N GLY A 156 9.44 19.69 -13.93
CA GLY A 156 10.28 20.86 -14.08
C GLY A 156 9.96 21.71 -15.32
N GLN A 157 9.23 21.15 -16.30
CA GLN A 157 8.77 21.88 -17.49
C GLN A 157 7.42 22.56 -17.29
N ASP A 158 6.65 22.14 -16.29
CA ASP A 158 5.33 22.68 -15.96
C ASP A 158 5.41 23.88 -14.97
N PHE A 159 6.62 24.38 -14.70
CA PHE A 159 6.82 25.44 -13.73
C PHE A 159 6.39 26.80 -14.29
N ASP A 160 5.50 27.46 -13.57
CA ASP A 160 5.44 28.91 -13.55
C ASP A 160 6.63 29.41 -12.70
N PRO A 161 7.67 30.01 -13.30
CA PRO A 161 8.87 30.43 -12.57
C PRO A 161 8.59 31.51 -11.53
N ASN A 162 7.44 32.19 -11.60
CA ASN A 162 7.05 33.20 -10.61
C ASN A 162 6.46 32.54 -9.35
N THR A 163 5.89 31.35 -9.48
CA THR A 163 5.29 30.60 -8.35
C THR A 163 6.24 29.55 -7.81
N TYR A 164 6.98 28.85 -8.68
CA TYR A 164 7.84 27.73 -8.32
C TYR A 164 9.31 28.04 -8.58
N THR A 165 9.89 28.85 -7.71
CA THR A 165 11.31 29.16 -7.74
C THR A 165 12.16 27.95 -7.37
N PRO A 166 13.48 27.93 -7.65
CA PRO A 166 14.37 26.85 -7.19
C PRO A 166 14.27 26.55 -5.69
N GLU A 167 14.04 27.57 -4.87
CA GLU A 167 13.86 27.43 -3.42
C GLU A 167 12.59 26.66 -3.08
N VAL A 168 11.47 26.94 -3.77
CA VAL A 168 10.21 26.21 -3.60
C VAL A 168 10.39 24.74 -3.98
N ILE A 169 11.09 24.47 -5.09
CA ILE A 169 11.34 23.10 -5.54
C ILE A 169 12.23 22.34 -4.56
N ASN A 170 13.32 22.95 -4.08
CA ASN A 170 14.20 22.35 -3.09
C ASN A 170 13.49 22.09 -1.77
N ARG A 171 12.63 23.01 -1.33
CA ARG A 171 11.80 22.83 -0.12
C ARG A 171 10.80 21.68 -0.32
N SER A 172 10.16 21.60 -1.48
CA SER A 172 9.22 20.51 -1.82
C SER A 172 9.90 19.15 -1.81
N ASP A 173 11.08 19.04 -2.42
CA ASP A 173 11.90 17.83 -2.40
C ASP A 173 12.28 17.44 -0.97
N SER A 174 12.75 18.39 -0.18
CA SER A 174 13.15 18.18 1.22
C SER A 174 11.97 17.74 2.08
N PHE A 175 10.80 18.37 1.94
CA PHE A 175 9.60 17.98 2.67
C PHE A 175 9.14 16.56 2.33
N GLY A 176 9.11 16.20 1.04
CA GLY A 176 8.78 14.84 0.61
C GLY A 176 9.69 13.78 1.21
N LYS A 177 11.01 14.02 1.19
CA LYS A 177 12.01 13.13 1.82
C LYS A 177 11.83 13.04 3.34
N LEU A 178 11.60 14.16 3.99
CA LEU A 178 11.38 14.20 5.45
C LEU A 178 10.14 13.38 5.85
N MET A 179 9.05 13.52 5.10
CA MET A 179 7.83 12.72 5.33
C MET A 179 8.09 11.22 5.15
N ALA A 180 8.76 10.82 4.07
CA ALA A 180 9.13 9.42 3.83
C ALA A 180 10.00 8.86 4.98
N MET A 181 10.95 9.63 5.50
CA MET A 181 11.77 9.22 6.64
C MET A 181 10.95 9.05 7.92
N ALA A 182 9.99 9.95 8.18
CA ALA A 182 9.09 9.84 9.34
C ALA A 182 8.23 8.57 9.26
N ILE A 183 7.61 8.31 8.12
CA ILE A 183 6.83 7.08 7.87
C ILE A 183 7.73 5.82 7.99
N MET A 184 8.96 5.86 7.46
CA MET A 184 9.88 4.72 7.58
C MET A 184 10.33 4.47 9.01
N THR A 185 10.54 5.52 9.79
CA THR A 185 10.89 5.40 11.22
C THR A 185 9.77 4.68 11.97
N TRP A 186 8.53 5.05 11.71
CA TRP A 186 7.36 4.35 12.26
C TRP A 186 7.22 2.92 11.72
N ALA A 187 7.47 2.68 10.42
CA ALA A 187 7.42 1.36 9.81
C ALA A 187 8.43 0.36 10.43
N ARG A 188 9.58 0.83 10.89
CA ARG A 188 10.63 -0.02 11.47
C ARG A 188 10.24 -0.67 12.80
N THR A 189 9.23 -0.14 13.47
CA THR A 189 8.78 -0.60 14.80
C THR A 189 7.61 -1.58 14.73
N ASP A 190 7.08 -1.91 13.53
CA ASP A 190 5.87 -2.70 13.38
C ASP A 190 6.05 -4.22 13.53
N GLY A 191 7.28 -4.72 13.62
CA GLY A 191 7.62 -6.15 13.69
C GLY A 191 7.86 -6.82 12.34
N GLY A 192 7.42 -6.21 11.22
CA GLY A 192 7.60 -6.75 9.86
C GLY A 192 8.75 -6.12 9.08
N HIS A 193 9.53 -5.22 9.69
CA HIS A 193 10.65 -4.56 9.01
C HIS A 193 11.68 -5.57 8.49
N GLU A 194 12.03 -5.45 7.21
CA GLU A 194 12.95 -6.35 6.49
C GLU A 194 12.61 -7.85 6.62
N ALA A 195 11.32 -8.20 6.73
CA ALA A 195 10.87 -9.59 6.85
C ALA A 195 11.23 -10.47 5.63
N TRP A 196 11.69 -9.87 4.53
CA TRP A 196 12.31 -10.56 3.40
C TRP A 196 13.68 -11.17 3.77
N GLY A 197 14.34 -10.69 4.82
CA GLY A 197 15.68 -11.12 5.24
C GLY A 197 15.69 -12.45 6.03
N PRO A 198 16.83 -13.17 6.06
CA PRO A 198 16.93 -14.48 6.71
C PRO A 198 16.93 -14.43 8.24
N LEU A 199 17.29 -13.30 8.84
CA LEU A 199 17.54 -13.17 10.29
C LEU A 199 16.38 -12.51 11.05
N ARG A 200 15.18 -12.47 10.48
CA ARG A 200 14.07 -11.72 11.06
C ARG A 200 13.17 -12.54 11.98
N ARG A 201 12.52 -11.86 12.94
CA ARG A 201 11.60 -12.40 13.94
C ARG A 201 10.59 -13.39 13.31
N ASN A 202 10.06 -13.08 12.15
CA ASN A 202 9.08 -13.92 11.46
C ASN A 202 9.67 -15.22 10.86
N ARG A 203 10.98 -15.43 10.96
CA ARG A 203 11.69 -16.69 10.60
C ARG A 203 12.24 -17.46 11.80
N ALA A 204 11.88 -17.05 13.02
CA ALA A 204 12.25 -17.76 14.23
C ALA A 204 11.75 -19.23 14.19
N ASN A 205 12.29 -20.06 15.07
CA ASN A 205 12.02 -21.51 15.14
C ASN A 205 10.57 -21.77 15.57
N TYR A 206 9.62 -21.62 14.64
CA TYR A 206 8.24 -21.99 14.86
C TYR A 206 8.10 -23.52 14.72
N VAL A 207 7.50 -24.13 15.72
CA VAL A 207 7.13 -25.55 15.71
C VAL A 207 5.62 -25.62 15.59
N PRO A 208 5.07 -26.15 14.48
CA PRO A 208 3.63 -26.34 14.35
C PRO A 208 3.08 -27.23 15.46
N PRO A 209 1.89 -26.94 16.01
CA PRO A 209 1.20 -27.86 16.90
C PRO A 209 0.96 -29.20 16.19
N SER A 210 1.16 -30.31 16.87
CA SER A 210 0.86 -31.65 16.37
C SER A 210 -0.55 -32.10 16.79
N GLY A 211 -1.12 -33.06 16.04
CA GLY A 211 -2.41 -33.68 16.35
C GLY A 211 -3.38 -33.73 15.16
N ALA A 212 -4.52 -34.36 15.36
CA ALA A 212 -5.57 -34.45 14.35
C ALA A 212 -6.05 -33.06 13.92
N GLY A 213 -6.24 -32.87 12.63
CA GLY A 213 -6.70 -31.58 12.07
C GLY A 213 -5.64 -30.47 12.04
N ARG A 214 -4.42 -30.70 12.54
CA ARG A 214 -3.37 -29.68 12.56
C ARG A 214 -2.56 -29.65 11.29
N TRP A 215 -2.12 -28.45 10.91
CA TRP A 215 -1.33 -28.24 9.71
C TRP A 215 0.05 -28.90 9.83
N THR A 216 0.44 -29.57 8.77
CA THR A 216 1.80 -30.07 8.53
C THR A 216 2.31 -29.59 7.18
N ALA A 217 3.61 -29.57 7.00
CA ALA A 217 4.20 -29.26 5.69
C ALA A 217 3.65 -30.20 4.62
N THR A 218 3.32 -29.65 3.44
CA THR A 218 2.62 -30.37 2.38
C THR A 218 3.54 -30.68 1.19
N PRO A 219 3.27 -31.78 0.45
CA PRO A 219 4.04 -32.10 -0.73
C PRO A 219 3.87 -31.03 -1.85
N PRO A 220 4.78 -30.99 -2.83
CA PRO A 220 6.00 -31.80 -2.96
C PRO A 220 7.20 -31.25 -2.17
N ALA A 221 7.18 -29.97 -1.79
CA ALA A 221 8.36 -29.29 -1.25
C ALA A 221 8.54 -29.48 0.27
N PHE A 222 7.50 -29.83 1.01
CA PHE A 222 7.50 -29.90 2.48
C PHE A 222 8.15 -28.67 3.12
N ALA A 223 7.85 -27.49 2.55
CA ALA A 223 8.48 -26.23 2.91
C ALA A 223 8.13 -25.81 4.34
N LYS A 224 9.07 -25.10 4.99
CA LYS A 224 8.87 -24.52 6.32
C LYS A 224 7.72 -23.53 6.33
N PRO A 225 7.03 -23.37 7.50
CA PRO A 225 5.92 -22.41 7.63
C PRO A 225 6.35 -20.99 7.26
N LEU A 226 5.55 -20.35 6.41
CA LEU A 226 5.79 -19.00 5.95
C LEU A 226 5.30 -17.97 6.97
N LEU A 227 6.21 -17.17 7.52
CA LEU A 227 5.92 -16.01 8.37
C LEU A 227 4.96 -16.31 9.53
N PRO A 228 5.22 -17.30 10.40
CA PRO A 228 4.27 -17.73 11.44
C PRO A 228 3.88 -16.65 12.45
N TYR A 229 4.71 -15.64 12.63
CA TYR A 229 4.48 -14.53 13.56
C TYR A 229 4.02 -13.25 12.87
N TRP A 230 3.61 -13.30 11.59
CA TRP A 230 3.15 -12.11 10.87
C TRP A 230 1.93 -11.45 11.51
N GLY A 231 1.05 -12.25 12.09
CA GLY A 231 -0.14 -11.79 12.81
C GLY A 231 0.16 -11.03 14.11
N GLU A 232 1.41 -11.00 14.56
CA GLU A 232 1.87 -10.21 15.72
C GLU A 232 2.39 -8.82 15.32
N ASN A 233 2.48 -8.53 14.02
CA ASN A 233 2.89 -7.22 13.56
C ASN A 233 1.82 -6.18 13.91
N ARG A 234 2.26 -4.93 14.14
CA ARG A 234 1.34 -3.81 14.32
C ARG A 234 0.45 -3.66 13.11
N THR A 235 -0.86 -3.64 13.33
CA THR A 235 -1.88 -3.29 12.34
C THR A 235 -1.92 -1.78 12.10
N PHE A 236 -2.51 -1.37 11.00
CA PHE A 236 -2.68 0.05 10.66
C PHE A 236 -3.96 0.62 11.27
N ALA A 237 -5.12 0.16 10.82
CA ALA A 237 -6.45 0.64 11.20
C ALA A 237 -7.16 -0.27 12.23
N LEU A 238 -6.88 -1.57 12.21
CA LEU A 238 -7.38 -2.50 13.21
C LEU A 238 -6.70 -2.23 14.55
N LYS A 239 -7.44 -2.24 15.65
CA LYS A 239 -6.87 -2.12 17.00
C LYS A 239 -5.94 -3.29 17.32
N THR A 240 -6.31 -4.49 16.89
CA THR A 240 -5.52 -5.71 16.97
C THR A 240 -5.80 -6.58 15.75
N ALA A 241 -4.90 -7.51 15.41
CA ALA A 241 -5.13 -8.47 14.33
C ALA A 241 -6.37 -9.36 14.54
N GLN A 242 -6.81 -9.52 15.78
CA GLN A 242 -7.97 -10.33 16.16
C GLN A 242 -9.31 -9.56 16.10
N GLU A 243 -9.28 -8.23 15.98
CA GLU A 243 -10.51 -7.41 15.92
C GLU A 243 -11.46 -7.84 14.80
N CYS A 244 -10.89 -8.31 13.67
CA CYS A 244 -11.63 -8.87 12.55
C CYS A 244 -11.34 -10.38 12.40
N ALA A 245 -11.45 -11.16 13.45
CA ALA A 245 -11.28 -12.60 13.35
C ALA A 245 -12.32 -13.23 12.43
N ALA A 246 -11.89 -14.21 11.61
CA ALA A 246 -12.82 -15.01 10.83
C ALA A 246 -13.71 -15.86 11.77
N PRO A 247 -14.96 -16.18 11.37
CA PRO A 247 -15.78 -17.15 12.13
C PRO A 247 -15.03 -18.47 12.31
N PRO A 248 -15.25 -19.22 13.41
CA PRO A 248 -14.57 -20.49 13.59
C PRO A 248 -14.92 -21.47 12.46
N PRO A 249 -13.93 -22.26 11.96
CA PRO A 249 -14.20 -23.31 10.99
C PRO A 249 -15.02 -24.46 11.64
N PRO A 250 -15.64 -25.34 10.84
CA PRO A 250 -16.20 -26.56 11.36
C PRO A 250 -15.17 -27.37 12.17
N GLU A 251 -15.64 -28.05 13.22
CA GLU A 251 -14.78 -28.94 13.99
C GLU A 251 -14.22 -30.06 13.11
N TYR A 252 -12.93 -30.35 13.27
CA TYR A 252 -12.28 -31.43 12.54
C TYR A 252 -12.95 -32.78 12.83
N SER A 253 -13.24 -33.52 11.77
CA SER A 253 -13.87 -34.83 11.88
C SER A 253 -13.62 -35.65 10.63
N GLU A 254 -13.41 -36.95 10.80
CA GLU A 254 -13.32 -37.95 9.74
C GLU A 254 -14.63 -38.66 9.47
N GLU A 255 -15.67 -38.37 10.28
CA GLU A 255 -16.99 -38.96 10.10
C GLU A 255 -17.68 -38.46 8.84
N PRO A 256 -18.16 -39.38 7.94
CA PRO A 256 -18.77 -39.01 6.65
C PRO A 256 -19.96 -38.08 6.74
N SER A 257 -20.69 -38.08 7.86
CA SER A 257 -21.83 -37.20 8.10
C SER A 257 -21.46 -35.78 8.48
N SER A 258 -20.21 -35.54 8.92
CA SER A 258 -19.75 -34.27 9.44
C SER A 258 -19.67 -33.18 8.36
N ALA A 259 -19.78 -31.92 8.77
CA ALA A 259 -19.60 -30.76 7.89
C ALA A 259 -18.17 -30.68 7.35
N PHE A 260 -17.17 -31.09 8.17
CA PHE A 260 -15.75 -31.07 7.77
C PHE A 260 -15.49 -32.09 6.64
N TYR A 261 -15.92 -33.34 6.82
CA TYR A 261 -15.77 -34.39 5.81
C TYR A 261 -16.43 -33.99 4.48
N LYS A 262 -17.67 -33.49 4.52
CA LYS A 262 -18.39 -33.03 3.34
C LYS A 262 -17.68 -31.91 2.62
N SER A 263 -17.10 -30.95 3.35
CA SER A 263 -16.29 -29.88 2.74
C SER A 263 -15.00 -30.41 2.10
N ALA A 264 -14.36 -31.42 2.69
CA ALA A 264 -13.20 -32.05 2.10
C ALA A 264 -13.55 -32.86 0.83
N GLN A 265 -14.67 -33.60 0.87
CA GLN A 265 -15.20 -34.31 -0.29
C GLN A 265 -15.56 -33.35 -1.43
N GLU A 266 -16.11 -32.17 -1.10
CA GLU A 266 -16.41 -31.12 -2.06
C GLU A 266 -15.14 -30.65 -2.78
N VAL A 267 -14.07 -30.27 -2.03
CA VAL A 267 -12.79 -29.86 -2.64
C VAL A 267 -12.22 -30.92 -3.55
N TYR A 268 -12.19 -32.18 -3.09
CA TYR A 268 -11.72 -33.31 -3.87
C TYR A 268 -12.51 -33.45 -5.19
N THR A 269 -13.81 -33.42 -5.12
CA THR A 269 -14.70 -33.60 -6.30
C THR A 269 -14.59 -32.41 -7.26
N ILE A 270 -14.69 -31.18 -6.75
CA ILE A 270 -14.66 -29.97 -7.58
C ILE A 270 -13.31 -29.82 -8.29
N SER A 271 -12.21 -30.03 -7.58
CA SER A 271 -10.86 -29.85 -8.17
C SER A 271 -10.59 -30.86 -9.29
N LYS A 272 -11.11 -32.09 -9.19
CA LYS A 272 -11.01 -33.13 -10.24
C LYS A 272 -11.92 -32.85 -11.43
N ALA A 273 -13.12 -32.32 -11.18
CA ALA A 273 -14.15 -32.05 -12.18
C ALA A 273 -14.14 -30.61 -12.70
N ALA A 274 -13.16 -29.78 -12.30
CA ALA A 274 -13.08 -28.39 -12.69
C ALA A 274 -13.15 -28.22 -14.21
N THR A 275 -14.09 -27.36 -14.68
CA THR A 275 -14.22 -26.99 -16.08
C THR A 275 -12.98 -26.23 -16.57
N GLN A 276 -12.80 -26.11 -17.89
CA GLN A 276 -11.71 -25.31 -18.44
C GLN A 276 -11.74 -23.87 -17.93
N GLU A 277 -12.90 -23.26 -17.84
CA GLU A 277 -13.07 -21.91 -17.29
C GLU A 277 -12.68 -21.82 -15.83
N GLN A 278 -13.11 -22.74 -14.97
CA GLN A 278 -12.72 -22.80 -13.55
C GLN A 278 -11.21 -22.99 -13.37
N ARG A 279 -10.57 -23.79 -14.23
CA ARG A 279 -9.11 -23.94 -14.26
C ARG A 279 -8.42 -22.64 -14.65
N GLN A 280 -8.95 -21.93 -15.63
CA GLN A 280 -8.44 -20.59 -16.01
C GLN A 280 -8.56 -19.60 -14.85
N PHE A 281 -9.70 -19.56 -14.14
CA PHE A 281 -9.86 -18.73 -12.93
C PHE A 281 -8.82 -19.08 -11.89
N ALA A 282 -8.64 -20.37 -11.60
CA ALA A 282 -7.67 -20.84 -10.62
C ALA A 282 -6.26 -20.37 -10.97
N LEU A 283 -5.87 -20.43 -12.22
CA LEU A 283 -4.55 -20.04 -12.71
C LEU A 283 -4.38 -18.51 -12.78
N TYR A 284 -5.43 -17.78 -13.18
CA TYR A 284 -5.40 -16.32 -13.28
C TYR A 284 -5.09 -15.67 -11.92
N TRP A 285 -5.73 -16.17 -10.86
CA TRP A 285 -5.54 -15.68 -9.49
C TRP A 285 -4.43 -16.41 -8.70
N THR A 286 -3.47 -17.07 -9.35
CA THR A 286 -2.35 -17.68 -8.61
C THR A 286 -1.49 -16.64 -7.92
N ASP A 287 -1.15 -15.60 -8.65
CA ASP A 287 -0.33 -14.49 -8.19
C ASP A 287 0.94 -14.89 -7.43
N ASP A 288 1.64 -15.87 -7.99
CA ASP A 288 2.83 -16.43 -7.37
C ASP A 288 3.96 -15.38 -7.22
N PRO A 289 4.59 -15.28 -6.04
CA PRO A 289 5.75 -14.43 -5.84
C PRO A 289 6.88 -14.74 -6.85
N GLY A 290 7.50 -13.69 -7.37
CA GLY A 290 8.55 -13.80 -8.41
C GLY A 290 8.02 -13.94 -9.84
N LYS A 291 6.77 -14.35 -10.02
CA LYS A 291 6.09 -14.39 -11.32
C LYS A 291 5.12 -13.24 -11.52
N THR A 292 4.58 -12.73 -10.42
CA THR A 292 3.66 -11.59 -10.37
C THR A 292 4.03 -10.69 -9.19
N PRO A 293 3.44 -9.48 -9.11
CA PRO A 293 3.60 -8.61 -7.94
C PRO A 293 2.79 -9.09 -6.72
N THR A 294 2.47 -10.37 -6.61
CA THR A 294 1.66 -11.00 -5.56
C THR A 294 0.16 -10.64 -5.60
N PRO A 295 -0.72 -11.31 -4.85
CA PRO A 295 -2.14 -10.96 -4.81
C PRO A 295 -2.41 -9.50 -4.42
N ALA A 296 -1.60 -8.92 -3.53
CA ALA A 296 -1.75 -7.50 -3.17
C ALA A 296 -1.43 -6.58 -4.36
N GLY A 297 -0.35 -6.87 -5.08
CA GLY A 297 0.02 -6.11 -6.27
C GLY A 297 -1.02 -6.20 -7.38
N HIS A 298 -1.72 -7.31 -7.52
CA HIS A 298 -2.82 -7.47 -8.48
C HIS A 298 -3.91 -6.39 -8.27
N TRP A 299 -4.39 -6.22 -7.03
CA TRP A 299 -5.40 -5.19 -6.71
C TRP A 299 -4.86 -3.77 -6.84
N VAL A 300 -3.57 -3.55 -6.57
CA VAL A 300 -2.94 -2.25 -6.84
C VAL A 300 -2.87 -1.97 -8.34
N PHE A 301 -2.60 -2.98 -9.17
CA PHE A 301 -2.63 -2.82 -10.63
C PHE A 301 -4.01 -2.40 -11.12
N ILE A 302 -5.08 -3.09 -10.68
CA ILE A 302 -6.48 -2.76 -11.02
C ILE A 302 -6.79 -1.29 -10.63
N ALA A 303 -6.47 -0.89 -9.40
CA ALA A 303 -6.71 0.47 -8.95
C ALA A 303 -5.91 1.50 -9.77
N ASN A 304 -4.65 1.19 -10.07
CA ASN A 304 -3.75 2.05 -10.84
C ASN A 304 -4.24 2.26 -12.29
N ASP A 305 -4.72 1.18 -12.92
CA ASP A 305 -5.28 1.23 -14.28
C ASP A 305 -6.57 2.07 -14.31
N LEU A 306 -7.44 1.90 -13.32
CA LEU A 306 -8.65 2.71 -13.17
C LEU A 306 -8.36 4.20 -12.95
N LEU A 307 -7.37 4.53 -12.12
CA LEU A 307 -6.95 5.92 -11.89
C LEU A 307 -6.43 6.57 -13.19
N LYS A 308 -5.64 5.84 -13.98
CA LYS A 308 -5.15 6.28 -15.30
C LYS A 308 -6.31 6.48 -16.27
N THR A 309 -7.17 5.46 -16.42
CA THR A 309 -8.29 5.46 -17.37
C THR A 309 -9.30 6.58 -17.06
N ARG A 310 -9.57 6.83 -15.79
CA ARG A 310 -10.48 7.89 -15.35
C ARG A 310 -9.83 9.27 -15.29
N LYS A 311 -8.56 9.39 -15.65
CA LYS A 311 -7.79 10.64 -15.57
C LYS A 311 -7.88 11.28 -14.18
N ALA A 312 -7.76 10.46 -13.15
CA ALA A 312 -7.82 10.91 -11.76
C ALA A 312 -6.71 11.93 -11.45
N ASN A 313 -6.94 12.78 -10.47
CA ASN A 313 -5.94 13.71 -9.97
C ASN A 313 -5.02 13.07 -8.91
N LEU A 314 -4.01 13.82 -8.46
CA LEU A 314 -3.03 13.33 -7.49
C LEU A 314 -3.68 13.05 -6.12
N ALA A 315 -4.62 13.86 -5.67
CA ALA A 315 -5.32 13.67 -4.40
C ALA A 315 -6.16 12.38 -4.42
N ASP A 316 -6.92 12.15 -5.50
CA ASP A 316 -7.70 10.91 -5.68
C ASP A 316 -6.81 9.67 -5.68
N ALA A 317 -5.65 9.74 -6.35
CA ALA A 317 -4.69 8.64 -6.38
C ALA A 317 -4.09 8.37 -4.99
N ALA A 318 -3.70 9.41 -4.26
CA ALA A 318 -3.15 9.28 -2.92
C ALA A 318 -4.14 8.63 -1.95
N VAL A 319 -5.41 9.08 -1.96
CA VAL A 319 -6.49 8.50 -1.13
C VAL A 319 -6.78 7.05 -1.51
N THR A 320 -6.89 6.77 -2.82
CA THR A 320 -7.21 5.43 -3.31
C THR A 320 -6.13 4.42 -2.90
N HIS A 321 -4.86 4.75 -3.14
CA HIS A 321 -3.75 3.88 -2.78
C HIS A 321 -3.61 3.72 -1.26
N ALA A 322 -3.78 4.77 -0.47
CA ALA A 322 -3.72 4.69 0.99
C ALA A 322 -4.80 3.75 1.53
N ARG A 323 -6.07 3.94 1.16
CA ARG A 323 -7.17 3.07 1.61
C ARG A 323 -6.98 1.62 1.19
N LEU A 324 -6.67 1.39 -0.09
CA LEU A 324 -6.48 0.05 -0.63
C LEU A 324 -5.36 -0.71 0.10
N ASN A 325 -4.21 -0.08 0.20
CA ASN A 325 -3.02 -0.78 0.71
C ASN A 325 -3.03 -0.93 2.24
N ILE A 326 -3.62 0.01 3.00
CA ILE A 326 -3.91 -0.18 4.43
C ILE A 326 -4.83 -1.39 4.63
N ALA A 327 -5.92 -1.47 3.85
CA ALA A 327 -6.87 -2.59 3.96
C ALA A 327 -6.21 -3.94 3.65
N MET A 328 -5.37 -4.01 2.62
CA MET A 328 -4.68 -5.26 2.28
C MET A 328 -3.62 -5.64 3.31
N ALA A 329 -2.86 -4.69 3.86
CA ALA A 329 -1.87 -4.98 4.89
C ALA A 329 -2.52 -5.49 6.18
N ASP A 330 -3.59 -4.84 6.63
CA ASP A 330 -4.36 -5.28 7.80
C ASP A 330 -5.05 -6.63 7.54
N ALA A 331 -5.54 -6.87 6.31
CA ALA A 331 -6.10 -8.16 5.90
C ALA A 331 -5.09 -9.30 6.00
N PHE A 332 -3.84 -9.09 5.56
CA PHE A 332 -2.79 -10.10 5.71
C PHE A 332 -2.37 -10.29 7.16
N THR A 333 -2.31 -9.23 7.96
CA THR A 333 -1.96 -9.33 9.38
C THR A 333 -3.05 -10.10 10.14
N ALA A 334 -4.32 -9.73 9.97
CA ALA A 334 -5.46 -10.43 10.59
C ALA A 334 -5.62 -11.87 10.09
N GLY A 335 -5.47 -12.09 8.76
CA GLY A 335 -5.53 -13.41 8.16
C GLY A 335 -4.43 -14.33 8.69
N TRP A 336 -3.20 -13.85 8.84
CA TRP A 336 -2.08 -14.63 9.39
C TRP A 336 -2.25 -14.91 10.88
N ALA A 337 -2.76 -13.95 11.67
CA ALA A 337 -3.13 -14.19 13.06
C ALA A 337 -4.12 -15.34 13.19
N THR A 338 -5.18 -15.35 12.38
CA THR A 338 -6.18 -16.43 12.36
C THR A 338 -5.58 -17.75 11.88
N LYS A 339 -4.75 -17.74 10.80
CA LYS A 339 -4.12 -18.96 10.27
C LYS A 339 -3.32 -19.71 11.33
N TYR A 340 -2.44 -19.00 12.01
CA TYR A 340 -1.53 -19.64 12.95
C TYR A 340 -2.16 -19.90 14.33
N SER A 341 -3.25 -19.22 14.69
CA SER A 341 -4.03 -19.55 15.88
C SER A 341 -4.90 -20.81 15.68
N VAL A 342 -5.58 -20.92 14.54
CA VAL A 342 -6.42 -22.10 14.20
C VAL A 342 -5.56 -23.29 13.79
N ASN A 343 -4.50 -23.04 13.04
CA ASN A 343 -3.52 -24.04 12.58
C ASN A 343 -4.12 -25.24 11.85
N LEU A 344 -5.08 -25.01 10.95
CA LEU A 344 -5.85 -26.05 10.28
C LEU A 344 -5.06 -26.69 9.14
N LEU A 345 -5.18 -28.02 9.02
CA LEU A 345 -4.58 -28.80 7.93
C LEU A 345 -5.12 -28.40 6.56
N ARG A 346 -4.33 -28.66 5.51
CA ARG A 346 -4.72 -28.40 4.12
C ARG A 346 -5.57 -29.51 3.52
N PRO A 347 -6.39 -29.22 2.49
CA PRO A 347 -7.17 -30.25 1.79
C PRO A 347 -6.33 -31.45 1.35
N VAL A 348 -5.11 -31.24 0.84
CA VAL A 348 -4.22 -32.32 0.42
C VAL A 348 -3.93 -33.32 1.55
N THR A 349 -3.68 -32.82 2.75
CA THR A 349 -3.39 -33.68 3.92
C THR A 349 -4.63 -34.51 4.30
N TYR A 350 -5.81 -33.89 4.30
CA TYR A 350 -7.06 -34.58 4.61
C TYR A 350 -7.44 -35.62 3.55
N VAL A 351 -7.38 -35.23 2.29
CA VAL A 351 -7.79 -36.10 1.16
C VAL A 351 -6.87 -37.31 1.06
N GLN A 352 -5.56 -37.14 1.24
CA GLN A 352 -4.61 -38.25 1.23
C GLN A 352 -4.83 -39.23 2.40
N GLY A 353 -5.25 -38.72 3.54
CA GLY A 353 -5.56 -39.58 4.71
C GLY A 353 -6.91 -40.28 4.65
N SER A 354 -7.90 -39.73 3.90
CA SER A 354 -9.29 -40.17 4.01
C SER A 354 -9.90 -40.72 2.71
N PHE A 355 -9.50 -40.21 1.52
CA PHE A 355 -10.18 -40.52 0.26
C PHE A 355 -9.25 -41.12 -0.81
N ASP A 356 -8.09 -40.50 -1.03
CA ASP A 356 -7.21 -40.81 -2.17
C ASP A 356 -5.76 -40.49 -1.80
N SER A 357 -5.00 -41.48 -1.41
CA SER A 357 -3.61 -41.35 -0.94
C SER A 357 -2.64 -40.75 -1.96
N ASN A 358 -3.03 -40.73 -3.25
CA ASN A 358 -2.20 -40.21 -4.34
C ASN A 358 -2.68 -38.80 -4.81
N TRP A 359 -3.77 -38.30 -4.27
CA TRP A 359 -4.31 -37.03 -4.73
C TRP A 359 -3.39 -35.86 -4.34
N VAL A 360 -3.18 -34.97 -5.32
CA VAL A 360 -2.52 -33.67 -5.13
C VAL A 360 -3.27 -32.62 -5.95
N PRO A 361 -3.29 -31.37 -5.51
CA PRO A 361 -3.77 -30.26 -6.33
C PRO A 361 -2.94 -30.15 -7.62
N THR A 362 -3.60 -30.13 -8.79
CA THR A 362 -2.92 -30.19 -10.09
C THR A 362 -2.63 -28.81 -10.70
N LEU A 363 -3.33 -27.76 -10.24
CA LEU A 363 -3.22 -26.44 -10.85
C LEU A 363 -2.16 -25.56 -10.18
N MET A 364 -1.85 -25.82 -8.92
CA MET A 364 -0.83 -25.08 -8.18
C MET A 364 -0.32 -25.89 -6.98
N THR A 365 0.85 -25.52 -6.51
CA THR A 365 1.41 -26.06 -5.27
C THR A 365 0.67 -25.50 -4.05
N THR A 366 0.37 -26.35 -3.08
CA THR A 366 -0.18 -25.92 -1.79
C THR A 366 0.80 -25.01 -1.06
N PRO A 367 0.40 -23.78 -0.70
CA PRO A 367 1.30 -22.85 -0.02
C PRO A 367 1.68 -23.31 1.40
N PRO A 368 2.91 -22.99 1.88
CA PRO A 368 3.44 -23.50 3.14
C PRO A 368 2.95 -22.72 4.38
N PHE A 369 1.65 -22.73 4.63
CA PHE A 369 1.03 -22.16 5.81
C PHE A 369 -0.36 -22.78 6.05
N PRO A 370 -0.92 -22.68 7.28
CA PRO A 370 -2.22 -23.25 7.63
C PRO A 370 -3.34 -22.83 6.67
N GLU A 371 -4.34 -23.71 6.56
CA GLU A 371 -5.43 -23.54 5.60
C GLU A 371 -6.28 -22.30 5.91
N TYR A 372 -6.80 -22.19 7.15
CA TYR A 372 -7.91 -21.31 7.53
C TYR A 372 -7.46 -19.95 8.05
N PRO A 373 -8.04 -18.83 7.54
CA PRO A 373 -8.89 -18.70 6.37
C PRO A 373 -8.08 -18.54 5.07
N SER A 374 -8.73 -18.54 3.91
CA SER A 374 -8.09 -18.29 2.62
C SER A 374 -7.53 -16.87 2.54
N GLY A 375 -6.21 -16.74 2.33
CA GLY A 375 -5.55 -15.43 2.22
C GLY A 375 -6.06 -14.59 1.04
N HIS A 376 -6.30 -15.22 -0.12
CA HIS A 376 -6.90 -14.55 -1.29
C HIS A 376 -8.30 -14.02 -0.99
N SER A 377 -9.10 -14.78 -0.24
CA SER A 377 -10.45 -14.34 0.12
C SER A 377 -10.43 -13.14 1.07
N VAL A 378 -9.55 -13.16 2.09
CA VAL A 378 -9.43 -12.06 3.05
C VAL A 378 -9.02 -10.77 2.33
N GLN A 379 -7.90 -10.81 1.62
CA GLN A 379 -7.36 -9.60 1.03
C GLN A 379 -8.19 -9.07 -0.16
N SER A 380 -8.77 -9.96 -0.99
CA SER A 380 -9.58 -9.51 -2.12
C SER A 380 -10.91 -8.90 -1.66
N SER A 381 -11.52 -9.47 -0.61
CA SER A 381 -12.73 -8.87 -0.03
C SER A 381 -12.46 -7.54 0.68
N ALA A 382 -11.28 -7.38 1.30
CA ALA A 382 -10.85 -6.11 1.86
C ALA A 382 -10.61 -5.07 0.76
N ALA A 383 -9.92 -5.45 -0.31
CA ALA A 383 -9.67 -4.58 -1.46
C ALA A 383 -10.96 -4.12 -2.15
N ALA A 384 -11.84 -5.05 -2.49
CA ALA A 384 -13.14 -4.73 -3.09
C ALA A 384 -13.96 -3.80 -2.21
N GLY A 385 -14.05 -4.10 -0.90
CA GLY A 385 -14.84 -3.32 0.04
C GLY A 385 -14.39 -1.86 0.17
N VAL A 386 -13.11 -1.55 -0.01
CA VAL A 386 -12.61 -0.16 0.01
C VAL A 386 -12.61 0.52 -1.35
N LEU A 387 -12.56 -0.24 -2.47
CA LEU A 387 -12.61 0.32 -3.82
C LEU A 387 -14.03 0.69 -4.26
N GLU A 388 -15.05 -0.08 -3.84
CA GLU A 388 -16.46 0.17 -4.16
C GLU A 388 -16.93 1.58 -3.76
N PRO A 389 -16.69 2.11 -2.56
CA PRO A 389 -17.07 3.48 -2.22
C PRO A 389 -16.32 4.56 -3.01
N ILE A 390 -15.12 4.24 -3.53
CA ILE A 390 -14.30 5.20 -4.29
C ILE A 390 -14.77 5.26 -5.74
N PHE A 391 -14.98 4.11 -6.37
CA PHE A 391 -15.25 4.02 -7.80
C PHE A 391 -16.72 3.77 -8.15
N GLY A 392 -17.52 3.34 -7.17
CA GLY A 392 -18.92 2.95 -7.32
C GLY A 392 -19.10 1.42 -7.26
N ALA A 393 -20.12 0.95 -6.54
CA ALA A 393 -20.38 -0.47 -6.29
C ALA A 393 -20.61 -1.30 -7.58
N ASN A 394 -21.22 -0.68 -8.60
CA ASN A 394 -21.52 -1.32 -9.89
C ASN A 394 -20.53 -0.91 -10.99
N THR A 395 -19.29 -0.59 -10.63
CA THR A 395 -18.26 -0.25 -11.60
C THR A 395 -17.85 -1.50 -12.38
N THR A 396 -18.19 -1.54 -13.64
CA THR A 396 -17.61 -2.49 -14.59
C THR A 396 -16.20 -2.05 -14.94
N PHE A 397 -15.23 -2.96 -14.87
CA PHE A 397 -13.85 -2.70 -15.23
C PHE A 397 -13.22 -3.90 -15.93
N THR A 398 -12.18 -3.63 -16.70
CA THR A 398 -11.37 -4.67 -17.33
C THR A 398 -10.04 -4.76 -16.59
N ASP A 399 -9.73 -5.93 -16.10
CA ASP A 399 -8.47 -6.25 -15.47
C ASP A 399 -7.46 -6.69 -16.52
N ASN A 400 -6.38 -5.94 -16.64
CA ASN A 400 -5.28 -6.14 -17.59
C ASN A 400 -4.01 -6.67 -16.92
N THR A 401 -4.07 -7.08 -15.65
CA THR A 401 -2.89 -7.39 -14.82
C THR A 401 -1.97 -8.44 -15.45
N HIS A 402 -2.53 -9.40 -16.18
CA HIS A 402 -1.80 -10.51 -16.76
C HIS A 402 -1.71 -10.50 -18.30
N ASN A 403 -1.93 -9.36 -18.94
CA ASN A 403 -1.81 -9.24 -20.40
C ASN A 403 -0.39 -9.57 -20.90
N ASP A 404 0.64 -9.17 -20.16
CA ASP A 404 2.06 -9.48 -20.44
C ASP A 404 2.39 -10.96 -20.32
N ARG A 405 1.56 -11.73 -19.61
CA ARG A 405 1.68 -13.19 -19.44
C ARG A 405 0.86 -13.98 -20.45
N GLY A 406 0.20 -13.31 -21.39
CA GLY A 406 -0.62 -13.94 -22.43
C GLY A 406 -1.98 -14.47 -21.98
N TRP A 407 -2.43 -14.12 -20.76
CA TRP A 407 -3.74 -14.54 -20.25
C TRP A 407 -4.91 -13.71 -20.82
N GLY A 408 -4.60 -12.54 -21.37
CA GLY A 408 -5.60 -11.60 -21.89
C GLY A 408 -6.39 -10.87 -20.80
N PRO A 409 -7.18 -9.88 -21.20
CA PRO A 409 -7.99 -9.08 -20.29
C PRO A 409 -9.18 -9.86 -19.75
N ARG A 410 -9.59 -9.56 -18.50
CA ARG A 410 -10.81 -10.08 -17.88
C ARG A 410 -11.72 -8.93 -17.46
N THR A 411 -12.99 -8.99 -17.82
CA THR A 411 -13.96 -7.95 -17.46
C THR A 411 -14.86 -8.43 -16.34
N PHE A 412 -14.97 -7.60 -15.30
CA PHE A 412 -15.81 -7.85 -14.13
C PHE A 412 -16.89 -6.78 -14.00
N PRO A 413 -18.13 -7.16 -13.63
CA PRO A 413 -19.24 -6.21 -13.44
C PRO A 413 -19.11 -5.37 -12.16
N SER A 414 -18.28 -5.80 -11.21
CA SER A 414 -18.01 -5.10 -9.96
C SER A 414 -16.72 -5.60 -9.28
N PHE A 415 -16.20 -4.85 -8.31
CA PHE A 415 -15.08 -5.31 -7.49
C PHE A 415 -15.44 -6.53 -6.65
N SER A 416 -16.65 -6.59 -6.12
CA SER A 416 -17.15 -7.77 -5.40
C SER A 416 -17.19 -9.01 -6.28
N ALA A 417 -17.53 -8.90 -7.56
CA ALA A 417 -17.51 -10.03 -8.49
C ALA A 417 -16.08 -10.55 -8.71
N ALA A 418 -15.10 -9.66 -8.89
CA ALA A 418 -13.70 -10.02 -9.02
C ALA A 418 -13.16 -10.67 -7.73
N ALA A 419 -13.48 -10.11 -6.56
CA ALA A 419 -13.09 -10.67 -5.26
C ALA A 419 -13.69 -12.05 -5.02
N ASN A 420 -14.94 -12.28 -5.42
CA ASN A 420 -15.58 -13.58 -5.32
C ASN A 420 -14.93 -14.61 -6.25
N GLU A 421 -14.57 -14.24 -7.48
CA GLU A 421 -13.83 -15.12 -8.38
C GLU A 421 -12.44 -15.46 -7.81
N ALA A 422 -11.70 -14.47 -7.30
CA ALA A 422 -10.42 -14.68 -6.63
C ALA A 422 -10.53 -15.64 -5.44
N ALA A 423 -11.61 -15.52 -4.66
CA ALA A 423 -11.87 -16.40 -3.53
C ALA A 423 -12.19 -17.83 -3.96
N LEU A 424 -13.13 -18.03 -4.89
CA LEU A 424 -13.53 -19.34 -5.41
C LEU A 424 -12.42 -20.03 -6.21
N SER A 425 -11.53 -19.28 -6.82
CA SER A 425 -10.37 -19.82 -7.56
C SER A 425 -9.54 -20.77 -6.68
N ARG A 426 -9.50 -20.56 -5.37
CA ARG A 426 -8.76 -21.40 -4.39
C ARG A 426 -9.43 -22.73 -4.14
N LEU A 427 -10.77 -22.77 -4.20
CA LEU A 427 -11.56 -24.01 -4.12
C LEU A 427 -11.32 -24.86 -5.37
N TYR A 428 -11.42 -24.26 -6.57
CA TYR A 428 -11.16 -24.93 -7.84
C TYR A 428 -9.71 -25.46 -7.95
N ALA A 429 -8.76 -24.73 -7.36
CA ALA A 429 -7.38 -25.15 -7.28
C ALA A 429 -7.14 -26.31 -6.29
N GLY A 430 -8.11 -26.66 -5.45
CA GLY A 430 -7.99 -27.76 -4.49
C GLY A 430 -7.14 -27.44 -3.24
N ILE A 431 -6.88 -26.17 -2.94
CA ILE A 431 -5.98 -25.76 -1.85
C ILE A 431 -6.66 -25.13 -0.65
N HIS A 432 -7.96 -24.87 -0.75
CA HIS A 432 -8.79 -24.36 0.36
C HIS A 432 -10.15 -25.05 0.40
N PHE A 433 -10.67 -25.26 1.60
CA PHE A 433 -12.05 -25.66 1.83
C PHE A 433 -13.00 -24.49 1.57
N ARG A 434 -14.29 -24.78 1.27
CA ARG A 434 -15.30 -23.73 1.08
C ARG A 434 -15.44 -22.84 2.32
N PHE A 435 -15.49 -23.41 3.51
CA PHE A 435 -15.55 -22.62 4.73
C PHE A 435 -14.32 -21.70 4.93
N GLY A 436 -13.14 -22.13 4.45
CA GLY A 436 -11.94 -21.30 4.47
C GLY A 436 -12.03 -20.11 3.50
N VAL A 437 -12.68 -20.33 2.34
CA VAL A 437 -12.99 -19.28 1.36
C VAL A 437 -13.98 -18.27 1.94
N GLU A 438 -15.11 -18.76 2.46
CA GLU A 438 -16.19 -17.93 3.01
C GLU A 438 -15.78 -17.19 4.28
N GLY A 439 -15.10 -17.88 5.22
CA GLY A 439 -14.54 -17.27 6.42
C GLY A 439 -13.57 -16.14 6.09
N GLY A 440 -12.74 -16.33 5.05
CA GLY A 440 -11.86 -15.28 4.55
C GLY A 440 -12.60 -14.07 4.01
N GLN A 441 -13.68 -14.28 3.29
CA GLN A 441 -14.51 -13.17 2.78
C GLN A 441 -15.17 -12.37 3.91
N VAL A 442 -15.65 -13.04 4.96
CA VAL A 442 -16.21 -12.36 6.14
C VAL A 442 -15.16 -11.51 6.83
N GLN A 443 -13.97 -12.07 7.06
CA GLN A 443 -12.85 -11.36 7.66
C GLN A 443 -12.44 -10.13 6.83
N GLY A 444 -12.30 -10.29 5.52
CA GLY A 444 -11.92 -9.20 4.61
C GLY A 444 -12.92 -8.04 4.60
N ARG A 445 -14.23 -8.34 4.60
CA ARG A 445 -15.26 -7.29 4.70
C ARG A 445 -15.20 -6.54 6.03
N CYS A 446 -14.92 -7.22 7.14
CA CYS A 446 -14.71 -6.58 8.43
C CYS A 446 -13.52 -5.60 8.37
N VAL A 447 -12.39 -6.04 7.82
CA VAL A 447 -11.20 -5.17 7.64
C VAL A 447 -11.53 -3.94 6.79
N ALA A 448 -12.23 -4.12 5.66
CA ALA A 448 -12.66 -3.00 4.82
C ALA A 448 -13.49 -1.97 5.61
N ALA A 449 -14.45 -2.43 6.40
CA ALA A 449 -15.30 -1.56 7.23
C ALA A 449 -14.47 -0.73 8.23
N LYS A 450 -13.43 -1.30 8.84
CA LYS A 450 -12.53 -0.60 9.75
C LYS A 450 -11.71 0.47 9.04
N VAL A 451 -11.17 0.17 7.85
CA VAL A 451 -10.42 1.14 7.05
C VAL A 451 -11.31 2.27 6.52
N LEU A 452 -12.56 1.96 6.17
CA LEU A 452 -13.53 2.97 5.75
C LEU A 452 -13.94 3.92 6.89
N ALA A 453 -13.81 3.50 8.14
CA ALA A 453 -14.03 4.35 9.31
C ALA A 453 -12.94 5.40 9.54
N LEU A 454 -11.77 5.27 8.91
CA LEU A 454 -10.73 6.29 8.94
C LEU A 454 -11.23 7.58 8.27
N LYS A 455 -10.99 8.69 8.94
CA LYS A 455 -11.37 10.01 8.44
C LYS A 455 -10.28 10.53 7.51
N PHE A 456 -10.52 10.46 6.22
CA PHE A 456 -9.66 11.08 5.20
C PHE A 456 -10.07 12.52 4.90
N LYS A 457 -11.32 12.89 5.16
CA LYS A 457 -11.84 14.26 4.97
C LYS A 457 -12.11 14.92 6.32
N THR A 458 -11.87 16.23 6.37
CA THR A 458 -12.39 17.08 7.43
C THR A 458 -13.91 17.14 7.30
N ASN A 459 -14.63 17.08 8.41
CA ASN A 459 -16.09 17.23 8.44
C ASN A 459 -16.50 18.64 7.98
#